data_1189fbe1dbca7ae29e719b4f4569ed75
#
_entry.id   1189fbe1dbca7ae29e719b4f4569ed75
#
_cell.length_a   1.000
_cell.length_b   1.000
_cell.length_c   1.000
_cell.angle_alpha   90.00
_cell.angle_beta   90.00
_cell.angle_gamma   90.00
#
_symmetry.space_group_name_H-M   'P 1'
#
loop_
_entity.id
_entity.type
_entity.pdbx_description
1 polymer ?
#
loop_
_entity_poly.entity_id
_entity_poly.type
_entity_poly.pdbx_seq_one_letter_code
_entity_poly.pdbx_strand_id
1 'polypeptide(L)'
;MTTIALRRLGVERTPVPVTLRLALLVGCTVPAFWLSLSALAGQWRYETPLADLVLAPVLSLALFVAATRRHPYVAILRLGWFDLLLGTAFLAVSLGLLAAGPTVWSKYFWAMRVDLLALPLFVAGGILLLFGARAIVPFAVPVLSLFLAWPLPYLAFLERALAGFTEMTSWVVALLAPRLALATVVPGSEGTAFVVNHGAAPFSLSIGSACSGVNSLLGFFLLAVFALYFIEGLLLRRLAWLAFGALLVWTTNLARILVLFAVGAAFGEHAAIDLLHPVAGLIALNLALVILIRLMPSFHLLWSELDPVHGDSPLAEPAPPGRRASPARIALRVGLLVAATAAFALTDGHLAVAARGLTNEGVPKIASFQAHPVATPGWTVRRTETIGWGSPYYGRHSSWVRYVLRQTRPRPQAFTVWLDAVRSPNLGALNAYTLAHCYAFHGFTVDASKRVQLGNGVVGQSFVYSISGDQRWHAVSWEWPVHRAGAVEHERIVLLAASGARPPVASRAGGGVSGFVLWLLDLRKPSADPNPALTRALQDVGAGIVKRQIAAAT
;
A
#
# COMPACT_ATOMS: atom_id res chain seq x y z
N MET A 1 -20.62 -35.68 19.57
CA MET A 1 -20.46 -35.48 21.03
C MET A 1 -20.71 -34.06 21.50
N THR A 2 -20.41 -33.03 20.70
CA THR A 2 -20.55 -31.60 21.03
C THR A 2 -22.00 -31.14 21.34
N THR A 3 -23.01 -31.73 20.70
CA THR A 3 -24.42 -31.34 20.86
C THR A 3 -25.02 -31.78 22.20
N ILE A 4 -24.50 -32.85 22.81
CA ILE A 4 -25.00 -33.40 24.10
C ILE A 4 -24.43 -32.62 25.28
N ALA A 5 -23.17 -32.15 25.19
CA ALA A 5 -22.54 -31.36 26.25
C ALA A 5 -23.19 -29.97 26.44
N LEU A 6 -23.59 -29.34 25.35
CA LEU A 6 -24.26 -28.03 25.38
C LEU A 6 -25.68 -28.08 25.94
N ARG A 7 -26.35 -29.24 25.84
CA ARG A 7 -27.69 -29.44 26.38
C ARG A 7 -27.72 -29.55 27.93
N ARG A 8 -26.62 -30.00 28.55
CA ARG A 8 -26.47 -30.09 30.01
C ARG A 8 -26.19 -28.75 30.71
N LEU A 9 -25.70 -27.76 29.96
CA LEU A 9 -25.33 -26.45 30.51
C LEU A 9 -26.47 -25.41 30.48
N GLY A 10 -27.70 -25.78 30.06
CA GLY A 10 -28.83 -24.85 29.97
C GLY A 10 -28.59 -23.65 29.04
N VAL A 11 -27.63 -23.78 28.12
CA VAL A 11 -27.25 -22.71 27.18
C VAL A 11 -28.32 -22.61 26.11
N GLU A 12 -29.14 -21.59 26.19
CA GLU A 12 -30.15 -21.30 25.18
C GLU A 12 -29.48 -20.98 23.82
N ARG A 13 -29.87 -21.75 22.81
CA ARG A 13 -29.42 -21.53 21.43
C ARG A 13 -29.89 -20.15 20.95
N THR A 14 -28.97 -19.32 20.51
CA THR A 14 -29.32 -18.10 19.81
C THR A 14 -29.93 -18.44 18.45
N PRO A 15 -30.96 -17.72 18.00
CA PRO A 15 -31.64 -17.99 16.73
C PRO A 15 -30.76 -17.74 15.50
N VAL A 16 -29.63 -17.04 15.68
CA VAL A 16 -28.71 -16.64 14.57
C VAL A 16 -27.36 -17.34 14.76
N PRO A 17 -26.96 -18.23 13.85
CA PRO A 17 -25.69 -18.94 13.93
C PRO A 17 -24.49 -17.97 13.77
N VAL A 18 -23.36 -18.31 14.39
CA VAL A 18 -22.11 -17.51 14.34
C VAL A 18 -21.65 -17.28 12.90
N THR A 19 -21.76 -18.30 12.06
CA THR A 19 -21.41 -18.23 10.64
C THR A 19 -22.20 -17.17 9.90
N LEU A 20 -23.51 -17.07 10.17
CA LEU A 20 -24.35 -16.03 9.56
C LEU A 20 -23.99 -14.63 10.06
N ARG A 21 -23.63 -14.47 11.34
CA ARG A 21 -23.18 -13.17 11.88
C ARG A 21 -21.83 -12.76 11.26
N LEU A 22 -20.89 -13.69 11.10
CA LEU A 22 -19.64 -13.41 10.42
C LEU A 22 -19.88 -13.10 8.93
N ALA A 23 -20.73 -13.86 8.25
CA ALA A 23 -21.09 -13.59 6.87
C ALA A 23 -21.73 -12.20 6.71
N LEU A 24 -22.60 -11.80 7.65
CA LEU A 24 -23.20 -10.47 7.66
C LEU A 24 -22.15 -9.38 7.92
N LEU A 25 -21.22 -9.61 8.86
CA LEU A 25 -20.14 -8.67 9.13
C LEU A 25 -19.27 -8.45 7.88
N VAL A 26 -18.84 -9.52 7.21
CA VAL A 26 -18.08 -9.46 5.96
C VAL A 26 -18.90 -8.82 4.84
N GLY A 27 -20.16 -9.24 4.68
CA GLY A 27 -21.09 -8.72 3.68
C GLY A 27 -21.40 -7.23 3.85
N CYS A 28 -21.28 -6.69 5.06
CA CYS A 28 -21.38 -5.26 5.35
C CYS A 28 -20.02 -4.54 5.17
N THR A 29 -18.93 -5.18 5.55
CA THR A 29 -17.59 -4.56 5.51
C THR A 29 -17.10 -4.36 4.06
N VAL A 30 -17.27 -5.35 3.19
CA VAL A 30 -16.78 -5.28 1.80
C VAL A 30 -17.42 -4.13 1.02
N PRO A 31 -18.75 -3.94 0.98
CA PRO A 31 -19.35 -2.78 0.29
C PRO A 31 -18.99 -1.44 0.95
N ALA A 32 -18.89 -1.40 2.30
CA ALA A 32 -18.55 -0.19 3.04
C ALA A 32 -17.15 0.35 2.69
N PHE A 33 -16.20 -0.52 2.36
CA PHE A 33 -14.80 -0.19 2.05
C PHE A 33 -14.38 -0.65 0.66
N TRP A 34 -15.28 -0.63 -0.29
CA TRP A 34 -15.02 -1.15 -1.65
C TRP A 34 -13.83 -0.47 -2.32
N LEU A 35 -13.77 0.87 -2.29
CA LEU A 35 -12.65 1.63 -2.87
C LEU A 35 -11.33 1.27 -2.19
N SER A 36 -11.32 1.28 -0.84
CA SER A 36 -10.12 1.01 -0.04
C SER A 36 -9.59 -0.42 -0.28
N LEU A 37 -10.48 -1.41 -0.28
CA LEU A 37 -10.13 -2.82 -0.49
C LEU A 37 -9.76 -3.11 -1.94
N SER A 38 -10.47 -2.54 -2.91
CA SER A 38 -10.14 -2.72 -4.33
C SER A 38 -8.83 -2.03 -4.71
N ALA A 39 -8.54 -0.86 -4.15
CA ALA A 39 -7.27 -0.19 -4.33
C ALA A 39 -6.12 -0.99 -3.70
N LEU A 40 -6.33 -1.57 -2.52
CA LEU A 40 -5.36 -2.45 -1.87
C LEU A 40 -5.12 -3.72 -2.70
N ALA A 41 -6.18 -4.36 -3.20
CA ALA A 41 -6.09 -5.52 -4.09
C ALA A 41 -5.45 -5.18 -5.44
N GLY A 42 -5.70 -3.97 -5.95
CA GLY A 42 -5.08 -3.47 -7.17
C GLY A 42 -3.56 -3.36 -7.07
N GLN A 43 -3.04 -3.01 -5.90
CA GLN A 43 -1.60 -2.90 -5.66
C GLN A 43 -0.86 -4.24 -5.80
N TRP A 44 -1.52 -5.36 -5.52
CA TRP A 44 -0.91 -6.69 -5.61
C TRP A 44 -0.52 -7.07 -7.06
N ARG A 45 -1.15 -6.46 -8.05
CA ARG A 45 -0.80 -6.66 -9.48
C ARG A 45 0.51 -5.99 -9.87
N TYR A 46 1.02 -5.10 -9.03
CA TYR A 46 2.22 -4.32 -9.28
C TYR A 46 3.26 -4.68 -8.22
N GLU A 47 4.52 -4.73 -8.60
CA GLU A 47 5.65 -5.00 -7.70
C GLU A 47 5.92 -3.79 -6.78
N THR A 48 4.89 -3.31 -6.07
CA THR A 48 5.05 -2.23 -5.11
C THR A 48 5.67 -2.76 -3.81
N PRO A 49 6.44 -1.96 -3.07
CA PRO A 49 7.06 -2.41 -1.82
C PRO A 49 6.07 -2.90 -0.75
N LEU A 50 4.81 -2.53 -0.85
CA LEU A 50 3.76 -2.88 0.12
C LEU A 50 2.60 -3.68 -0.52
N ALA A 51 2.87 -4.36 -1.64
CA ALA A 51 1.86 -5.13 -2.36
C ALA A 51 1.21 -6.21 -1.47
N ASP A 52 1.98 -6.83 -0.59
CA ASP A 52 1.54 -7.93 0.28
C ASP A 52 0.58 -7.49 1.40
N LEU A 53 0.40 -6.19 1.63
CA LEU A 53 -0.56 -5.70 2.64
C LEU A 53 -2.01 -6.11 2.34
N VAL A 54 -2.33 -6.44 1.10
CA VAL A 54 -3.62 -7.02 0.70
C VAL A 54 -3.93 -8.33 1.44
N LEU A 55 -2.91 -9.06 1.86
CA LEU A 55 -3.08 -10.29 2.63
C LEU A 55 -3.65 -10.05 4.03
N ALA A 56 -3.41 -8.88 4.64
CA ALA A 56 -3.83 -8.61 6.02
C ALA A 56 -5.34 -8.76 6.24
N PRO A 57 -6.27 -8.21 5.43
CA PRO A 57 -7.71 -8.46 5.58
C PRO A 57 -8.09 -9.95 5.40
N VAL A 58 -7.45 -10.64 4.45
CA VAL A 58 -7.73 -12.07 4.18
C VAL A 58 -7.30 -12.94 5.36
N LEU A 59 -6.09 -12.72 5.87
CA LEU A 59 -5.54 -13.43 7.02
C LEU A 59 -6.33 -13.10 8.29
N SER A 60 -6.74 -11.84 8.47
CA SER A 60 -7.62 -11.43 9.57
C SER A 60 -8.94 -12.22 9.55
N LEU A 61 -9.55 -12.42 8.38
CA LEU A 61 -10.75 -13.26 8.26
C LEU A 61 -10.49 -14.71 8.70
N ALA A 62 -9.35 -15.29 8.36
CA ALA A 62 -8.96 -16.62 8.82
C ALA A 62 -8.80 -16.66 10.35
N LEU A 63 -8.23 -15.60 10.95
CA LEU A 63 -8.17 -15.47 12.42
C LEU A 63 -9.55 -15.33 13.06
N PHE A 64 -10.50 -14.63 12.44
CA PHE A 64 -11.88 -14.58 12.93
C PHE A 64 -12.52 -15.97 12.98
N VAL A 65 -12.34 -16.77 11.93
CA VAL A 65 -12.83 -18.15 11.89
C VAL A 65 -12.16 -19.01 12.97
N ALA A 66 -10.85 -18.87 13.14
CA ALA A 66 -10.10 -19.59 14.16
C ALA A 66 -10.55 -19.19 15.58
N ALA A 67 -10.73 -17.89 15.84
CA ALA A 67 -11.20 -17.39 17.13
C ALA A 67 -12.60 -17.90 17.49
N THR A 68 -13.51 -18.03 16.50
CA THR A 68 -14.84 -18.61 16.76
C THR A 68 -14.79 -20.09 17.14
N ARG A 69 -13.83 -20.83 16.61
CA ARG A 69 -13.62 -22.25 16.95
C ARG A 69 -13.02 -22.40 18.35
N ARG A 70 -12.02 -21.56 18.68
CA ARG A 70 -11.37 -21.56 20.00
C ARG A 70 -12.29 -21.10 21.13
N HIS A 71 -13.22 -20.19 20.84
CA HIS A 71 -14.06 -19.53 21.84
C HIS A 71 -15.55 -19.75 21.55
N PRO A 72 -16.09 -20.97 21.77
CA PRO A 72 -17.48 -21.30 21.42
C PRO A 72 -18.50 -20.46 22.19
N TYR A 73 -18.12 -19.86 23.32
CA TYR A 73 -18.98 -18.94 24.09
C TYR A 73 -19.31 -17.64 23.31
N VAL A 74 -18.55 -17.27 22.29
CA VAL A 74 -18.90 -16.16 21.40
C VAL A 74 -20.22 -16.41 20.66
N ALA A 75 -20.62 -17.67 20.52
CA ALA A 75 -21.92 -18.03 19.95
C ALA A 75 -23.08 -17.55 20.83
N ILE A 76 -22.86 -17.38 22.15
CA ILE A 76 -23.88 -16.98 23.12
C ILE A 76 -24.09 -15.46 22.98
N LEU A 77 -25.28 -15.09 22.50
CA LEU A 77 -25.62 -13.69 22.28
C LEU A 77 -26.10 -13.06 23.61
N ARG A 78 -25.28 -12.16 24.16
CA ARG A 78 -25.67 -11.27 25.26
C ARG A 78 -25.57 -9.84 24.76
N LEU A 79 -26.70 -9.25 24.42
CA LEU A 79 -26.77 -7.92 23.84
C LEU A 79 -27.33 -6.95 24.90
N GLY A 80 -26.43 -6.15 25.47
CA GLY A 80 -26.76 -5.04 26.36
C GLY A 80 -26.98 -3.72 25.61
N TRP A 81 -27.54 -2.71 26.27
CA TRP A 81 -27.61 -1.35 25.73
C TRP A 81 -26.22 -0.73 25.56
N PHE A 82 -25.28 -1.11 26.41
CA PHE A 82 -23.88 -0.67 26.33
C PHE A 82 -23.21 -1.14 25.04
N ASP A 83 -23.46 -2.38 24.60
CA ASP A 83 -22.94 -2.91 23.33
C ASP A 83 -23.48 -2.11 22.14
N LEU A 84 -24.76 -1.70 22.22
CA LEU A 84 -25.39 -0.88 21.19
C LEU A 84 -24.74 0.50 21.13
N LEU A 85 -24.59 1.17 22.28
CA LEU A 85 -23.97 2.49 22.36
C LEU A 85 -22.51 2.47 21.89
N LEU A 86 -21.73 1.53 22.40
CA LEU A 86 -20.33 1.41 22.05
C LEU A 86 -20.14 1.01 20.57
N GLY A 87 -20.96 0.08 20.06
CA GLY A 87 -20.93 -0.33 18.67
C GLY A 87 -21.24 0.82 17.71
N THR A 88 -22.29 1.59 18.02
CA THR A 88 -22.64 2.78 17.22
C THR A 88 -21.58 3.88 17.31
N ALA A 89 -20.95 4.06 18.49
CA ALA A 89 -19.85 5.01 18.66
C ALA A 89 -18.64 4.63 17.79
N PHE A 90 -18.24 3.36 17.76
CA PHE A 90 -17.16 2.90 16.89
C PHE A 90 -17.49 3.11 15.41
N LEU A 91 -18.72 2.81 14.98
CA LEU A 91 -19.15 3.08 13.60
C LEU A 91 -19.15 4.57 13.27
N ALA A 92 -19.61 5.42 14.21
CA ALA A 92 -19.61 6.87 14.01
C ALA A 92 -18.20 7.46 13.92
N VAL A 93 -17.27 7.01 14.79
CA VAL A 93 -15.85 7.43 14.73
C VAL A 93 -15.22 6.97 13.41
N SER A 94 -15.47 5.73 13.01
CA SER A 94 -14.99 5.18 11.74
C SER A 94 -15.51 5.97 10.54
N LEU A 95 -16.81 6.28 10.51
CA LEU A 95 -17.42 7.11 9.45
C LEU A 95 -16.86 8.53 9.46
N GLY A 96 -16.71 9.13 10.64
CA GLY A 96 -16.09 10.46 10.81
C GLY A 96 -14.67 10.50 10.26
N LEU A 97 -13.89 9.46 10.48
CA LEU A 97 -12.54 9.33 9.95
C LEU A 97 -12.53 9.29 8.41
N LEU A 98 -13.46 8.55 7.81
CA LEU A 98 -13.56 8.43 6.35
C LEU A 98 -14.13 9.71 5.71
N ALA A 99 -15.14 10.33 6.31
CA ALA A 99 -15.81 11.49 5.76
C ALA A 99 -15.02 12.80 5.97
N ALA A 100 -14.48 13.02 7.18
CA ALA A 100 -13.73 14.23 7.51
C ALA A 100 -12.22 14.10 7.22
N GLY A 101 -11.70 12.88 7.14
CA GLY A 101 -10.28 12.61 6.91
C GLY A 101 -9.67 13.35 5.72
N PRO A 102 -10.29 13.32 4.52
CA PRO A 102 -9.76 14.02 3.34
C PRO A 102 -9.58 15.53 3.52
N THR A 103 -10.39 16.17 4.38
CA THR A 103 -10.29 17.60 4.67
C THR A 103 -9.32 17.89 5.81
N VAL A 104 -9.37 17.10 6.89
CA VAL A 104 -8.54 17.29 8.09
C VAL A 104 -7.08 16.91 7.83
N TRP A 105 -6.85 15.81 7.11
CA TRP A 105 -5.52 15.31 6.78
C TRP A 105 -5.23 15.39 5.28
N SER A 106 -5.61 16.46 4.63
CA SER A 106 -5.61 16.61 3.17
C SER A 106 -4.28 16.22 2.51
N LYS A 107 -3.15 16.49 3.17
CA LYS A 107 -1.82 16.16 2.65
C LYS A 107 -1.42 14.69 2.84
N TYR A 108 -1.99 13.99 3.82
CA TYR A 108 -1.59 12.62 4.16
C TYR A 108 -2.64 11.57 3.87
N PHE A 109 -3.91 11.97 3.76
CA PHE A 109 -5.03 11.03 3.70
C PHE A 109 -4.82 9.95 2.62
N TRP A 110 -4.57 10.38 1.39
CA TRP A 110 -4.35 9.45 0.27
C TRP A 110 -2.95 8.86 0.25
N ALA A 111 -1.92 9.69 0.51
CA ALA A 111 -0.53 9.25 0.51
C ALA A 111 -0.26 8.18 1.57
N MET A 112 -0.90 8.29 2.73
CA MET A 112 -0.68 7.38 3.85
C MET A 112 -1.85 6.42 4.08
N ARG A 113 -2.81 6.35 3.16
CA ARG A 113 -3.95 5.43 3.21
C ARG A 113 -4.68 5.47 4.56
N VAL A 114 -4.97 6.68 5.04
CA VAL A 114 -5.68 6.90 6.32
C VAL A 114 -7.09 6.29 6.31
N ASP A 115 -7.67 6.11 5.11
CA ASP A 115 -8.92 5.39 4.88
C ASP A 115 -8.90 3.98 5.51
N LEU A 116 -7.76 3.28 5.47
CA LEU A 116 -7.62 1.93 6.03
C LEU A 116 -7.69 1.88 7.56
N LEU A 117 -7.48 3.02 8.27
CA LEU A 117 -7.66 3.08 9.73
C LEU A 117 -9.13 2.98 10.14
N ALA A 118 -10.06 3.37 9.27
CA ALA A 118 -11.48 3.27 9.53
C ALA A 118 -11.97 1.80 9.54
N LEU A 119 -11.30 0.91 8.79
CA LEU A 119 -11.69 -0.49 8.64
C LEU A 119 -11.72 -1.29 9.96
N PRO A 120 -10.65 -1.33 10.80
CA PRO A 120 -10.70 -2.06 12.07
C PRO A 120 -11.73 -1.48 13.04
N LEU A 121 -11.97 -0.16 13.02
CA LEU A 121 -12.99 0.47 13.85
C LEU A 121 -14.41 0.08 13.42
N PHE A 122 -14.68 0.05 12.11
CA PHE A 122 -15.95 -0.43 11.56
C PHE A 122 -16.20 -1.89 11.98
N VAL A 123 -15.19 -2.75 11.80
CA VAL A 123 -15.28 -4.17 12.16
C VAL A 123 -15.52 -4.35 13.66
N ALA A 124 -14.81 -3.59 14.52
CA ALA A 124 -15.04 -3.59 15.97
C ALA A 124 -16.47 -3.17 16.33
N GLY A 125 -16.98 -2.10 15.69
CA GLY A 125 -18.38 -1.67 15.84
C GLY A 125 -19.38 -2.76 15.45
N GLY A 126 -19.14 -3.40 14.28
CA GLY A 126 -19.96 -4.52 13.82
C GLY A 126 -19.93 -5.73 14.77
N ILE A 127 -18.79 -6.05 15.35
CA ILE A 127 -18.65 -7.11 16.37
C ILE A 127 -19.47 -6.77 17.61
N LEU A 128 -19.39 -5.54 18.11
CA LEU A 128 -20.18 -5.09 19.25
C LEU A 128 -21.68 -5.20 18.99
N LEU A 129 -22.13 -4.86 17.80
CA LEU A 129 -23.55 -4.97 17.43
C LEU A 129 -24.00 -6.42 17.26
N LEU A 130 -23.19 -7.28 16.64
CA LEU A 130 -23.58 -8.65 16.28
C LEU A 130 -23.25 -9.68 17.33
N PHE A 131 -22.20 -9.47 18.14
CA PHE A 131 -21.69 -10.45 19.11
C PHE A 131 -21.68 -9.92 20.55
N GLY A 132 -21.72 -8.58 20.74
CA GLY A 132 -21.64 -7.92 22.05
C GLY A 132 -20.20 -7.73 22.55
N ALA A 133 -20.03 -6.95 23.64
CA ALA A 133 -18.73 -6.54 24.16
C ALA A 133 -17.83 -7.71 24.59
N ARG A 134 -18.39 -8.82 25.05
CA ARG A 134 -17.61 -10.01 25.44
C ARG A 134 -16.84 -10.64 24.27
N ALA A 135 -17.30 -10.43 23.04
CA ALA A 135 -16.63 -10.93 21.87
C ALA A 135 -15.39 -10.09 21.48
N ILE A 136 -15.22 -8.89 22.01
CA ILE A 136 -14.07 -8.03 21.70
C ILE A 136 -12.76 -8.70 22.09
N VAL A 137 -12.69 -9.34 23.25
CA VAL A 137 -11.45 -9.99 23.73
C VAL A 137 -11.03 -11.14 22.82
N PRO A 138 -11.86 -12.16 22.51
CA PRO A 138 -11.49 -13.23 21.58
C PRO A 138 -11.25 -12.74 20.16
N PHE A 139 -11.88 -11.64 19.72
CA PHE A 139 -11.70 -11.05 18.42
C PHE A 139 -10.65 -9.91 18.39
N ALA A 140 -9.99 -9.61 19.52
CA ALA A 140 -8.99 -8.54 19.57
C ALA A 140 -7.85 -8.76 18.55
N VAL A 141 -7.29 -9.97 18.50
CA VAL A 141 -6.20 -10.29 17.56
C VAL A 141 -6.65 -10.13 16.10
N PRO A 142 -7.77 -10.73 15.64
CA PRO A 142 -8.30 -10.48 14.30
C PRO A 142 -8.54 -9.00 13.99
N VAL A 143 -9.14 -8.23 14.91
CA VAL A 143 -9.40 -6.79 14.69
C VAL A 143 -8.10 -5.99 14.62
N LEU A 144 -7.17 -6.22 15.56
CA LEU A 144 -5.88 -5.54 15.59
C LEU A 144 -5.03 -5.87 14.37
N SER A 145 -5.14 -7.11 13.86
CA SER A 145 -4.42 -7.50 12.64
C SER A 145 -4.86 -6.74 11.38
N LEU A 146 -6.06 -6.18 11.35
CA LEU A 146 -6.50 -5.31 10.26
C LEU A 146 -5.68 -4.02 10.16
N PHE A 147 -5.11 -3.53 11.28
CA PHE A 147 -4.18 -2.40 11.25
C PHE A 147 -2.90 -2.69 10.47
N LEU A 148 -2.54 -3.97 10.28
CA LEU A 148 -1.42 -4.36 9.45
C LEU A 148 -1.64 -4.08 7.95
N ALA A 149 -2.87 -3.82 7.52
CA ALA A 149 -3.15 -3.35 6.17
C ALA A 149 -2.73 -1.88 5.95
N TRP A 150 -2.50 -1.13 7.03
CA TRP A 150 -2.14 0.28 6.96
C TRP A 150 -0.64 0.47 6.65
N PRO A 151 -0.27 1.18 5.56
CA PRO A 151 1.12 1.26 5.11
C PRO A 151 2.04 2.09 6.01
N LEU A 152 1.50 3.07 6.75
CA LEU A 152 2.33 4.04 7.48
C LEU A 152 3.32 3.43 8.48
N PRO A 153 2.96 2.45 9.33
CA PRO A 153 3.94 1.85 10.25
C PRO A 153 5.15 1.26 9.52
N TYR A 154 4.93 0.64 8.36
CA TYR A 154 6.00 0.07 7.55
C TYR A 154 6.92 1.16 7.00
N LEU A 155 6.34 2.23 6.48
CA LEU A 155 7.10 3.38 5.98
C LEU A 155 7.88 4.07 7.11
N ALA A 156 7.25 4.31 8.26
CA ALA A 156 7.86 5.04 9.36
C ALA A 156 8.97 4.25 10.10
N PHE A 157 8.75 2.94 10.31
CA PHE A 157 9.64 2.12 11.15
C PHE A 157 10.62 1.26 10.36
N LEU A 158 10.24 0.82 9.16
CA LEU A 158 11.02 -0.16 8.39
C LEU A 158 11.80 0.47 7.23
N GLU A 159 11.55 1.71 6.85
CA GLU A 159 12.17 2.33 5.67
C GLU A 159 13.70 2.23 5.69
N ARG A 160 14.34 2.61 6.81
CA ARG A 160 15.81 2.50 6.95
C ARG A 160 16.28 1.05 6.92
N ALA A 161 15.57 0.16 7.61
CA ALA A 161 15.92 -1.25 7.64
C ALA A 161 15.78 -1.87 6.24
N LEU A 162 14.72 -1.50 5.50
CA LEU A 162 14.48 -1.97 4.13
C LEU A 162 15.52 -1.43 3.15
N ALA A 163 15.94 -0.17 3.29
CA ALA A 163 17.01 0.40 2.48
C ALA A 163 18.34 -0.31 2.74
N GLY A 164 18.73 -0.46 4.02
CA GLY A 164 19.94 -1.20 4.41
C GLY A 164 19.91 -2.66 3.96
N PHE A 165 18.74 -3.28 3.98
CA PHE A 165 18.57 -4.64 3.48
C PHE A 165 18.77 -4.73 1.95
N THR A 166 18.28 -3.76 1.19
CA THR A 166 18.53 -3.67 -0.26
C THR A 166 20.01 -3.48 -0.55
N GLU A 167 20.69 -2.61 0.19
CA GLU A 167 22.13 -2.39 0.06
C GLU A 167 22.94 -3.66 0.37
N MET A 168 22.61 -4.34 1.46
CA MET A 168 23.23 -5.61 1.84
C MET A 168 23.05 -6.68 0.76
N THR A 169 21.83 -6.81 0.22
CA THR A 169 21.55 -7.77 -0.85
C THR A 169 22.34 -7.43 -2.11
N SER A 170 22.35 -6.16 -2.51
CA SER A 170 23.09 -5.69 -3.69
C SER A 170 24.60 -5.90 -3.52
N TRP A 171 25.14 -5.65 -2.32
CA TRP A 171 26.54 -5.90 -2.00
C TRP A 171 26.90 -7.39 -2.12
N VAL A 172 26.07 -8.29 -1.57
CA VAL A 172 26.30 -9.74 -1.67
C VAL A 172 26.23 -10.21 -3.11
N VAL A 173 25.26 -9.72 -3.89
CA VAL A 173 25.16 -10.05 -5.32
C VAL A 173 26.37 -9.51 -6.10
N ALA A 174 26.81 -8.28 -5.82
CA ALA A 174 28.01 -7.69 -6.43
C ALA A 174 29.29 -8.49 -6.13
N LEU A 175 29.33 -9.17 -5.00
CA LEU A 175 30.42 -10.07 -4.62
C LEU A 175 30.35 -11.41 -5.36
N LEU A 176 29.15 -11.98 -5.49
CA LEU A 176 28.95 -13.35 -6.00
C LEU A 176 28.82 -13.41 -7.51
N ALA A 177 28.06 -12.50 -8.14
CA ALA A 177 27.74 -12.59 -9.57
C ALA A 177 29.00 -12.55 -10.49
N PRO A 178 30.01 -11.68 -10.25
CA PRO A 178 31.24 -11.71 -11.05
C PRO A 178 32.06 -12.97 -10.83
N ARG A 179 32.12 -13.49 -9.58
CA ARG A 179 32.87 -14.73 -9.28
C ARG A 179 32.27 -15.97 -9.92
N LEU A 180 30.95 -15.96 -10.11
CA LEU A 180 30.22 -17.00 -10.82
C LEU A 180 30.17 -16.76 -12.33
N ALA A 181 30.82 -15.73 -12.85
CA ALA A 181 30.82 -15.29 -14.26
C ALA A 181 29.40 -15.05 -14.83
N LEU A 182 28.43 -14.66 -13.97
CA LEU A 182 27.05 -14.45 -14.35
C LEU A 182 26.77 -13.02 -14.82
N ALA A 183 27.34 -12.04 -14.13
CA ALA A 183 27.16 -10.62 -14.43
C ALA A 183 28.32 -9.79 -13.88
N THR A 184 28.50 -8.60 -14.46
CA THR A 184 29.49 -7.60 -14.02
C THR A 184 28.78 -6.38 -13.44
N VAL A 185 29.37 -5.77 -12.42
CA VAL A 185 28.83 -4.55 -11.80
C VAL A 185 29.06 -3.36 -12.73
N VAL A 186 28.02 -2.54 -12.93
CA VAL A 186 28.17 -1.29 -13.69
C VAL A 186 28.96 -0.27 -12.85
N PRO A 187 30.05 0.29 -13.37
CA PRO A 187 30.82 1.31 -12.67
C PRO A 187 29.95 2.51 -12.28
N GLY A 188 30.08 3.00 -11.05
CA GLY A 188 29.33 4.15 -10.54
C GLY A 188 27.88 3.87 -10.12
N SER A 189 27.40 2.62 -10.19
CA SER A 189 26.05 2.23 -9.77
C SER A 189 25.93 1.87 -8.29
N GLU A 190 26.99 2.03 -7.51
CA GLU A 190 27.06 1.63 -6.10
C GLU A 190 26.67 0.14 -5.87
N GLY A 191 26.91 -0.71 -6.87
CA GLY A 191 26.60 -2.14 -6.82
C GLY A 191 25.11 -2.49 -7.03
N THR A 192 24.30 -1.56 -7.49
CA THR A 192 22.86 -1.80 -7.73
C THR A 192 22.52 -2.16 -9.16
N ALA A 193 23.39 -1.88 -10.13
CA ALA A 193 23.19 -2.22 -11.54
C ALA A 193 24.26 -3.21 -12.03
N PHE A 194 23.84 -4.16 -12.85
CA PHE A 194 24.65 -5.26 -13.37
C PHE A 194 24.48 -5.38 -14.87
N VAL A 195 25.54 -5.74 -15.56
CA VAL A 195 25.49 -6.16 -16.96
C VAL A 195 25.58 -7.68 -17.00
N VAL A 196 24.54 -8.31 -17.51
CA VAL A 196 24.51 -9.76 -17.79
C VAL A 196 25.03 -10.00 -19.18
N ASN A 197 26.07 -10.83 -19.31
CA ASN A 197 26.70 -11.12 -20.56
C ASN A 197 25.95 -12.25 -21.29
N HIS A 198 25.26 -11.91 -22.38
CA HIS A 198 24.61 -12.89 -23.25
C HIS A 198 25.20 -12.74 -24.67
N GLY A 199 26.29 -13.44 -24.95
CA GLY A 199 26.95 -13.39 -26.25
C GLY A 199 27.23 -11.97 -26.75
N ALA A 200 26.75 -11.64 -27.94
CA ALA A 200 26.92 -10.32 -28.55
C ALA A 200 25.89 -9.26 -28.08
N ALA A 201 24.90 -9.64 -27.27
CA ALA A 201 23.81 -8.77 -26.83
C ALA A 201 23.74 -8.70 -25.28
N PRO A 202 24.70 -8.05 -24.60
CA PRO A 202 24.64 -7.84 -23.17
C PRO A 202 23.48 -6.93 -22.81
N PHE A 203 22.85 -7.15 -21.66
CA PHE A 203 21.76 -6.31 -21.16
C PHE A 203 21.98 -5.95 -19.69
N SER A 204 21.39 -4.84 -19.26
CA SER A 204 21.57 -4.33 -17.90
C SER A 204 20.36 -4.64 -17.02
N LEU A 205 20.62 -5.11 -15.81
CA LEU A 205 19.66 -5.34 -14.76
C LEU A 205 19.98 -4.50 -13.53
N SER A 206 18.97 -3.88 -12.91
CA SER A 206 19.14 -3.20 -11.64
C SER A 206 18.38 -3.93 -10.54
N ILE A 207 19.02 -4.05 -9.36
CA ILE A 207 18.38 -4.58 -8.15
C ILE A 207 17.69 -3.42 -7.44
N GLY A 208 16.40 -3.24 -7.70
CA GLY A 208 15.55 -2.33 -6.95
C GLY A 208 15.09 -2.94 -5.62
N SER A 209 14.42 -2.14 -4.78
CA SER A 209 13.88 -2.59 -3.49
C SER A 209 12.92 -3.78 -3.63
N ALA A 210 12.11 -3.83 -4.68
CA ALA A 210 11.22 -4.95 -4.96
C ALA A 210 11.98 -6.26 -5.25
N CYS A 211 13.09 -6.18 -5.98
CA CYS A 211 13.92 -7.34 -6.35
C CYS A 211 14.89 -7.77 -5.24
N SER A 212 15.22 -6.87 -4.30
CA SER A 212 16.15 -7.16 -3.18
C SER A 212 15.62 -8.19 -2.18
N GLY A 213 14.33 -8.56 -2.26
CA GLY A 213 13.66 -9.47 -1.33
C GLY A 213 12.91 -8.75 -0.20
N VAL A 214 12.88 -7.42 -0.22
CA VAL A 214 12.12 -6.62 0.77
C VAL A 214 10.64 -7.02 0.77
N ASN A 215 10.02 -7.14 -0.40
CA ASN A 215 8.61 -7.54 -0.52
C ASN A 215 8.39 -8.96 0.04
N SER A 216 9.25 -9.92 -0.33
CA SER A 216 9.16 -11.29 0.19
C SER A 216 9.33 -11.34 1.70
N LEU A 217 10.21 -10.50 2.26
CA LEU A 217 10.41 -10.41 3.69
C LEU A 217 9.22 -9.78 4.41
N LEU A 218 8.61 -8.74 3.86
CA LEU A 218 7.37 -8.14 4.40
C LEU A 218 6.20 -9.13 4.33
N GLY A 219 6.02 -9.79 3.19
CA GLY A 219 5.01 -10.85 3.04
C GLY A 219 5.23 -12.00 4.02
N PHE A 220 6.48 -12.42 4.20
CA PHE A 220 6.85 -13.41 5.21
C PHE A 220 6.46 -12.96 6.62
N PHE A 221 6.82 -11.73 7.04
CA PHE A 221 6.48 -11.23 8.37
C PHE A 221 4.98 -11.13 8.59
N LEU A 222 4.22 -10.70 7.60
CA LEU A 222 2.76 -10.72 7.66
C LEU A 222 2.25 -12.13 7.93
N LEU A 223 2.62 -13.09 7.07
CA LEU A 223 2.23 -14.50 7.23
C LEU A 223 2.68 -15.07 8.58
N ALA A 224 3.89 -14.76 9.01
CA ALA A 224 4.45 -15.24 10.27
C ALA A 224 3.72 -14.70 11.50
N VAL A 225 3.35 -13.41 11.52
CA VAL A 225 2.53 -12.83 12.60
C VAL A 225 1.20 -13.57 12.72
N PHE A 226 0.55 -13.88 11.60
CA PHE A 226 -0.68 -14.67 11.60
C PHE A 226 -0.43 -16.13 12.01
N ALA A 227 0.64 -16.75 11.53
CA ALA A 227 1.01 -18.11 11.89
C ALA A 227 1.29 -18.25 13.39
N LEU A 228 1.89 -17.25 14.04
CA LEU A 228 2.15 -17.24 15.47
C LEU A 228 0.88 -17.41 16.33
N TYR A 229 -0.28 -17.03 15.81
CA TYR A 229 -1.56 -17.28 16.48
C TYR A 229 -1.88 -18.78 16.60
N PHE A 230 -1.36 -19.59 15.65
CA PHE A 230 -1.60 -21.03 15.58
C PHE A 230 -0.41 -21.86 16.09
N ILE A 231 0.68 -21.24 16.52
CA ILE A 231 1.90 -21.93 16.94
C ILE A 231 2.03 -21.86 18.46
N GLU A 232 2.23 -23.00 19.10
CA GLU A 232 2.54 -23.15 20.52
C GLU A 232 4.02 -23.40 20.75
N GLY A 233 4.53 -22.90 21.87
CA GLY A 233 5.92 -23.04 22.28
C GLY A 233 6.43 -21.80 23.02
N LEU A 234 7.63 -21.90 23.56
CA LEU A 234 8.28 -20.79 24.25
C LEU A 234 8.50 -19.59 23.31
N LEU A 235 8.28 -18.37 23.80
CA LEU A 235 8.42 -17.15 23.00
C LEU A 235 9.81 -17.06 22.32
N LEU A 236 10.88 -17.39 23.04
CA LEU A 236 12.26 -17.37 22.49
C LEU A 236 12.40 -18.33 21.29
N ARG A 237 11.79 -19.50 21.35
CA ARG A 237 11.81 -20.47 20.23
C ARG A 237 11.02 -19.97 19.03
N ARG A 238 9.86 -19.31 19.27
CA ARG A 238 9.07 -18.67 18.21
C ARG A 238 9.87 -17.54 17.55
N LEU A 239 10.57 -16.70 18.34
CA LEU A 239 11.43 -15.64 17.80
C LEU A 239 12.62 -16.19 17.03
N ALA A 240 13.27 -17.26 17.52
CA ALA A 240 14.34 -17.92 16.80
C ALA A 240 13.87 -18.53 15.47
N TRP A 241 12.68 -19.14 15.44
CA TRP A 241 12.04 -19.66 14.24
C TRP A 241 11.72 -18.55 13.24
N LEU A 242 11.22 -17.38 13.69
CA LEU A 242 10.98 -16.21 12.84
C LEU A 242 12.28 -15.65 12.27
N ALA A 243 13.33 -15.51 13.09
CA ALA A 243 14.63 -15.04 12.63
C ALA A 243 15.25 -15.97 11.59
N PHE A 244 15.17 -17.28 11.83
CA PHE A 244 15.58 -18.28 10.85
C PHE A 244 14.75 -18.20 9.55
N GLY A 245 13.44 -18.02 9.65
CA GLY A 245 12.56 -17.83 8.52
C GLY A 245 12.92 -16.59 7.68
N ALA A 246 13.21 -15.46 8.33
CA ALA A 246 13.67 -14.25 7.66
C ALA A 246 14.99 -14.48 6.90
N LEU A 247 15.95 -15.17 7.52
CA LEU A 247 17.21 -15.55 6.88
C LEU A 247 16.97 -16.48 5.69
N LEU A 248 16.07 -17.45 5.83
CA LEU A 248 15.73 -18.40 4.76
C LEU A 248 15.07 -17.70 3.56
N VAL A 249 14.13 -16.78 3.81
CA VAL A 249 13.50 -15.98 2.76
C VAL A 249 14.54 -15.12 2.04
N TRP A 250 15.47 -14.50 2.79
CA TRP A 250 16.54 -13.73 2.17
C TRP A 250 17.47 -14.60 1.31
N THR A 251 17.91 -15.75 1.81
CA THR A 251 18.83 -16.64 1.08
C THR A 251 18.18 -17.23 -0.18
N THR A 252 16.88 -17.60 -0.12
CA THR A 252 16.15 -18.07 -1.30
C THR A 252 15.94 -16.95 -2.33
N ASN A 253 15.73 -15.71 -1.88
CA ASN A 253 15.68 -14.56 -2.78
C ASN A 253 17.04 -14.25 -3.43
N LEU A 254 18.14 -14.37 -2.67
CA LEU A 254 19.49 -14.23 -3.21
C LEU A 254 19.75 -15.29 -4.29
N ALA A 255 19.40 -16.57 -4.03
CA ALA A 255 19.49 -17.63 -5.01
C ALA A 255 18.63 -17.33 -6.26
N ARG A 256 17.42 -16.80 -6.08
CA ARG A 256 16.56 -16.33 -7.17
C ARG A 256 17.26 -15.32 -8.08
N ILE A 257 17.91 -14.31 -7.51
CA ILE A 257 18.63 -13.28 -8.29
C ILE A 257 19.76 -13.92 -9.10
N LEU A 258 20.55 -14.80 -8.49
CA LEU A 258 21.62 -15.50 -9.18
C LEU A 258 21.11 -16.42 -10.30
N VAL A 259 20.00 -17.11 -10.07
CA VAL A 259 19.33 -17.93 -11.11
C VAL A 259 18.82 -17.05 -12.25
N LEU A 260 18.25 -15.87 -11.98
CA LEU A 260 17.84 -14.92 -13.02
C LEU A 260 19.04 -14.46 -13.86
N PHE A 261 20.18 -14.19 -13.24
CA PHE A 261 21.40 -13.85 -13.96
C PHE A 261 21.90 -15.04 -14.81
N ALA A 262 21.88 -16.25 -14.27
CA ALA A 262 22.30 -17.47 -15.00
C ALA A 262 21.40 -17.76 -16.22
N VAL A 263 20.09 -17.66 -16.04
CA VAL A 263 19.13 -17.81 -17.15
C VAL A 263 19.28 -16.69 -18.18
N GLY A 264 19.50 -15.45 -17.70
CA GLY A 264 19.76 -14.32 -18.59
C GLY A 264 21.05 -14.47 -19.41
N ALA A 265 22.12 -14.96 -18.79
CA ALA A 265 23.36 -15.24 -19.49
C ALA A 265 23.23 -16.37 -20.52
N ALA A 266 22.46 -17.42 -20.21
CA ALA A 266 22.27 -18.56 -21.09
C ALA A 266 21.24 -18.33 -22.20
N PHE A 267 20.09 -17.72 -21.88
CA PHE A 267 18.89 -17.67 -22.73
C PHE A 267 18.44 -16.23 -23.09
N GLY A 268 19.14 -15.21 -22.61
CA GLY A 268 18.88 -13.80 -22.90
C GLY A 268 17.87 -13.14 -21.96
N GLU A 269 17.69 -11.83 -22.17
CA GLU A 269 16.86 -10.94 -21.35
C GLU A 269 15.40 -11.41 -21.25
N HIS A 270 14.79 -11.76 -22.38
CA HIS A 270 13.40 -12.21 -22.44
C HIS A 270 13.13 -13.41 -21.55
N ALA A 271 14.00 -14.42 -21.56
CA ALA A 271 13.85 -15.62 -20.74
C ALA A 271 13.96 -15.30 -19.23
N ALA A 272 14.92 -14.45 -18.88
CA ALA A 272 15.14 -14.07 -17.48
C ALA A 272 14.03 -13.17 -16.94
N ILE A 273 13.68 -12.10 -17.67
CA ILE A 273 12.81 -11.03 -17.15
C ILE A 273 11.34 -11.32 -17.43
N ASP A 274 11.01 -11.78 -18.64
CA ASP A 274 9.62 -11.91 -19.04
C ASP A 274 9.00 -13.26 -18.66
N LEU A 275 9.79 -14.32 -18.62
CA LEU A 275 9.29 -15.65 -18.31
C LEU A 275 9.59 -16.04 -16.86
N LEU A 276 10.84 -15.94 -16.42
CA LEU A 276 11.24 -16.45 -15.11
C LEU A 276 10.93 -15.48 -13.97
N HIS A 277 11.25 -14.19 -14.12
CA HIS A 277 11.16 -13.20 -13.05
C HIS A 277 9.78 -13.14 -12.36
N PRO A 278 8.63 -13.14 -13.08
CA PRO A 278 7.31 -13.07 -12.43
C PRO A 278 6.99 -14.29 -11.56
N VAL A 279 7.54 -15.45 -11.89
CA VAL A 279 7.24 -16.72 -11.22
C VAL A 279 8.28 -17.05 -10.15
N ALA A 280 9.54 -16.66 -10.37
CA ALA A 280 10.66 -16.99 -9.49
C ALA A 280 10.48 -16.47 -8.05
N GLY A 281 9.87 -15.27 -7.88
CA GLY A 281 9.59 -14.70 -6.56
C GLY A 281 8.60 -15.54 -5.77
N LEU A 282 7.53 -15.98 -6.42
CA LEU A 282 6.52 -16.83 -5.81
C LEU A 282 7.10 -18.20 -5.43
N ILE A 283 7.90 -18.80 -6.32
CA ILE A 283 8.58 -20.07 -6.04
C ILE A 283 9.54 -19.94 -4.85
N ALA A 284 10.38 -18.90 -4.83
CA ALA A 284 11.36 -18.71 -3.77
C ALA A 284 10.71 -18.52 -2.39
N LEU A 285 9.65 -17.69 -2.29
CA LEU A 285 8.92 -17.48 -1.05
C LEU A 285 8.22 -18.77 -0.58
N ASN A 286 7.49 -19.45 -1.48
CA ASN A 286 6.80 -20.68 -1.10
C ASN A 286 7.78 -21.80 -0.70
N LEU A 287 8.93 -21.91 -1.37
CA LEU A 287 9.98 -22.87 -1.00
C LEU A 287 10.49 -22.57 0.42
N ALA A 288 10.78 -21.30 0.72
CA ALA A 288 11.20 -20.87 2.07
C ALA A 288 10.14 -21.22 3.12
N LEU A 289 8.87 -20.94 2.85
CA LEU A 289 7.77 -21.27 3.77
C LEU A 289 7.62 -22.77 4.01
N VAL A 290 7.69 -23.59 2.96
CA VAL A 290 7.62 -25.06 3.07
C VAL A 290 8.78 -25.59 3.93
N ILE A 291 10.01 -25.14 3.67
CA ILE A 291 11.19 -25.53 4.47
C ILE A 291 10.99 -25.11 5.93
N LEU A 292 10.54 -23.86 6.17
CA LEU A 292 10.34 -23.32 7.51
C LEU A 292 9.29 -24.11 8.31
N ILE A 293 8.16 -24.47 7.65
CA ILE A 293 7.11 -25.30 8.26
C ILE A 293 7.65 -26.70 8.58
N ARG A 294 8.41 -27.31 7.67
CA ARG A 294 9.02 -28.62 7.89
C ARG A 294 10.02 -28.63 9.04
N LEU A 295 10.72 -27.53 9.26
CA LEU A 295 11.70 -27.39 10.34
C LEU A 295 11.07 -26.92 11.67
N MET A 296 9.78 -26.61 11.72
CA MET A 296 9.10 -26.17 12.94
C MET A 296 9.29 -27.12 14.14
N PRO A 297 9.23 -28.47 13.99
CA PRO A 297 9.51 -29.40 15.08
C PRO A 297 10.91 -29.30 15.65
N SER A 298 11.91 -28.96 14.82
CA SER A 298 13.31 -28.77 15.26
C SER A 298 13.47 -27.58 16.23
N PHE A 299 12.53 -26.64 16.20
CA PHE A 299 12.43 -25.53 17.18
C PHE A 299 11.56 -25.90 18.39
N HIS A 300 11.11 -27.16 18.51
CA HIS A 300 10.15 -27.62 19.50
C HIS A 300 8.86 -26.76 19.51
N LEU A 301 8.39 -26.41 18.33
CA LEU A 301 7.13 -25.71 18.10
C LEU A 301 6.08 -26.69 17.58
N LEU A 302 4.85 -26.51 17.99
CA LEU A 302 3.73 -27.35 17.59
C LEU A 302 2.61 -26.47 17.05
N TRP A 303 1.81 -27.03 16.14
CA TRP A 303 0.55 -26.39 15.77
C TRP A 303 -0.42 -26.49 16.92
N SER A 304 -1.00 -25.38 17.30
CA SER A 304 -2.08 -25.36 18.27
C SER A 304 -3.28 -26.09 17.70
N GLU A 305 -3.75 -27.09 18.40
CA GLU A 305 -5.06 -27.65 18.10
C GLU A 305 -6.11 -26.56 18.36
N LEU A 306 -7.02 -26.36 17.39
CA LEU A 306 -8.13 -25.41 17.54
C LEU A 306 -9.21 -25.99 18.46
N ASP A 307 -8.79 -26.75 19.46
CA ASP A 307 -9.71 -27.28 20.46
C ASP A 307 -10.33 -26.13 21.28
N PRO A 308 -11.61 -26.27 21.59
CA PRO A 308 -12.26 -25.30 22.45
C PRO A 308 -11.48 -25.15 23.76
N VAL A 309 -11.15 -23.94 24.13
CA VAL A 309 -10.51 -23.63 25.39
C VAL A 309 -11.46 -24.13 26.50
N HIS A 310 -11.19 -25.33 27.01
CA HIS A 310 -11.78 -25.86 28.22
C HIS A 310 -11.02 -25.22 29.38
N GLY A 311 -11.42 -24.05 29.79
CA GLY A 311 -10.71 -23.38 30.84
C GLY A 311 -11.63 -22.56 31.74
N ASP A 312 -11.21 -22.44 32.97
CA ASP A 312 -11.73 -21.55 34.00
C ASP A 312 -11.59 -20.06 33.63
N SER A 313 -11.91 -19.71 32.38
CA SER A 313 -11.99 -18.31 31.98
C SER A 313 -13.14 -17.68 32.78
N PRO A 314 -12.88 -16.64 33.57
CA PRO A 314 -13.96 -15.93 34.29
C PRO A 314 -15.04 -15.38 33.34
N LEU A 315 -14.78 -15.37 32.03
CA LEU A 315 -15.74 -15.04 30.96
C LEU A 315 -16.63 -16.23 30.57
N ALA A 316 -16.25 -17.45 30.97
CA ALA A 316 -17.01 -18.69 30.71
C ALA A 316 -18.04 -19.02 31.81
N GLU A 317 -18.17 -18.19 32.86
CA GLU A 317 -19.21 -18.41 33.88
C GLU A 317 -20.58 -18.57 33.23
N PRO A 318 -21.33 -19.62 33.65
CA PRO A 318 -22.69 -19.81 33.18
C PRO A 318 -23.49 -18.55 33.52
N ALA A 319 -24.01 -17.91 32.51
CA ALA A 319 -24.83 -16.74 32.70
C ALA A 319 -26.06 -17.07 33.52
N PRO A 320 -26.45 -16.22 34.47
CA PRO A 320 -27.79 -16.30 35.04
C PRO A 320 -28.80 -16.33 33.88
N PRO A 321 -29.94 -17.04 34.06
CA PRO A 321 -30.93 -17.18 33.00
C PRO A 321 -31.42 -15.80 32.56
N GLY A 322 -30.73 -15.27 31.51
CA GLY A 322 -30.97 -13.94 30.97
C GLY A 322 -32.09 -14.01 29.94
N ARG A 323 -32.95 -13.00 29.93
CA ARG A 323 -34.00 -12.81 28.93
C ARG A 323 -33.44 -12.99 27.54
N ARG A 324 -34.05 -13.84 26.72
CA ARG A 324 -33.76 -14.01 25.29
C ARG A 324 -33.70 -12.64 24.63
N ALA A 325 -32.67 -12.40 23.81
CA ALA A 325 -32.62 -11.18 22.99
C ALA A 325 -33.88 -11.16 22.11
N SER A 326 -34.72 -10.14 22.28
CA SER A 326 -35.93 -10.04 21.48
C SER A 326 -35.59 -9.91 20.00
N PRO A 327 -36.36 -10.54 19.09
CA PRO A 327 -36.15 -10.39 17.65
C PRO A 327 -36.05 -8.93 17.21
N ALA A 328 -36.83 -8.04 17.81
CA ALA A 328 -36.78 -6.59 17.53
C ALA A 328 -35.42 -5.95 17.86
N ARG A 329 -34.75 -6.36 18.95
CA ARG A 329 -33.43 -5.87 19.30
C ARG A 329 -32.36 -6.38 18.33
N ILE A 330 -32.46 -7.61 17.87
CA ILE A 330 -31.55 -8.15 16.83
C ILE A 330 -31.78 -7.39 15.53
N ALA A 331 -33.04 -7.22 15.12
CA ALA A 331 -33.39 -6.49 13.89
C ALA A 331 -32.89 -5.03 13.94
N LEU A 332 -33.02 -4.33 15.07
CA LEU A 332 -32.50 -2.98 15.24
C LEU A 332 -30.97 -2.92 15.01
N ARG A 333 -30.21 -3.84 15.56
CA ARG A 333 -28.75 -3.85 15.45
C ARG A 333 -28.27 -4.19 14.06
N VAL A 334 -28.91 -5.18 13.43
CA VAL A 334 -28.67 -5.49 12.02
C VAL A 334 -29.04 -4.30 11.14
N GLY A 335 -30.19 -3.66 11.39
CA GLY A 335 -30.62 -2.46 10.69
C GLY A 335 -29.62 -1.29 10.82
N LEU A 336 -29.08 -1.07 12.03
CA LEU A 336 -28.04 -0.06 12.24
C LEU A 336 -26.74 -0.38 11.50
N LEU A 337 -26.30 -1.64 11.50
CA LEU A 337 -25.13 -2.06 10.75
C LEU A 337 -25.32 -1.87 9.25
N VAL A 338 -26.48 -2.27 8.72
CA VAL A 338 -26.83 -2.08 7.29
C VAL A 338 -26.92 -0.59 6.93
N ALA A 339 -27.55 0.23 7.78
CA ALA A 339 -27.61 1.67 7.58
C ALA A 339 -26.22 2.33 7.60
N ALA A 340 -25.36 1.90 8.56
CA ALA A 340 -23.97 2.32 8.58
C ALA A 340 -23.25 1.90 7.28
N THR A 341 -23.40 0.64 6.86
CA THR A 341 -22.82 0.16 5.59
C THR A 341 -23.22 1.03 4.41
N ALA A 342 -24.51 1.40 4.30
CA ALA A 342 -24.98 2.29 3.25
C ALA A 342 -24.32 3.68 3.34
N ALA A 343 -24.22 4.26 4.54
CA ALA A 343 -23.56 5.56 4.74
C ALA A 343 -22.07 5.49 4.35
N PHE A 344 -21.38 4.41 4.70
CA PHE A 344 -19.98 4.17 4.31
C PHE A 344 -19.84 3.99 2.80
N ALA A 345 -20.67 3.17 2.18
CA ALA A 345 -20.63 2.93 0.74
C ALA A 345 -20.89 4.22 -0.07
N LEU A 346 -21.80 5.09 0.40
CA LEU A 346 -22.00 6.40 -0.20
C LEU A 346 -20.78 7.30 -0.06
N THR A 347 -20.18 7.36 1.14
CA THR A 347 -18.95 8.14 1.38
C THR A 347 -17.80 7.61 0.55
N ASP A 348 -17.59 6.29 0.51
CA ASP A 348 -16.58 5.61 -0.31
C ASP A 348 -16.80 5.88 -1.80
N GLY A 349 -18.05 5.87 -2.26
CA GLY A 349 -18.43 6.24 -3.64
C GLY A 349 -18.07 7.68 -3.98
N HIS A 350 -18.32 8.63 -3.08
CA HIS A 350 -17.90 10.03 -3.25
C HIS A 350 -16.38 10.17 -3.33
N LEU A 351 -15.65 9.43 -2.49
CA LEU A 351 -14.19 9.39 -2.53
C LEU A 351 -13.68 8.79 -3.84
N ALA A 352 -14.33 7.74 -4.35
CA ALA A 352 -13.99 7.12 -5.64
C ALA A 352 -14.16 8.10 -6.80
N VAL A 353 -15.28 8.85 -6.84
CA VAL A 353 -15.51 9.88 -7.85
C VAL A 353 -14.46 10.98 -7.75
N ALA A 354 -14.12 11.41 -6.53
CA ALA A 354 -13.07 12.41 -6.32
C ALA A 354 -11.69 11.92 -6.78
N ALA A 355 -11.38 10.65 -6.57
CA ALA A 355 -10.12 10.06 -7.04
C ALA A 355 -10.07 9.95 -8.58
N ARG A 356 -11.16 9.49 -9.20
CA ARG A 356 -11.25 9.38 -10.68
C ARG A 356 -11.16 10.72 -11.39
N GLY A 357 -11.64 11.79 -10.78
CA GLY A 357 -11.58 13.14 -11.35
C GLY A 357 -10.14 13.65 -11.58
N LEU A 358 -9.12 12.93 -11.09
CA LEU A 358 -7.71 13.26 -11.32
C LEU A 358 -7.12 12.60 -12.58
N THR A 359 -7.78 11.60 -13.15
CA THR A 359 -7.33 10.89 -14.37
C THR A 359 -7.75 11.59 -15.66
N ASN A 360 -8.61 12.61 -15.55
CA ASN A 360 -9.08 13.44 -16.68
C ASN A 360 -9.64 12.64 -17.88
N GLU A 361 -10.32 11.52 -17.61
CA GLU A 361 -10.86 10.63 -18.66
C GLU A 361 -11.86 11.32 -19.62
N GLY A 362 -12.47 12.42 -19.17
CA GLY A 362 -13.38 13.24 -19.98
C GLY A 362 -12.68 14.23 -20.92
N VAL A 363 -11.36 14.33 -20.87
CA VAL A 363 -10.58 15.22 -21.74
C VAL A 363 -10.37 14.53 -23.10
N PRO A 364 -10.39 15.29 -24.22
CA PRO A 364 -10.08 14.75 -25.53
C PRO A 364 -8.74 14.00 -25.52
N LYS A 365 -8.69 12.86 -26.17
CA LYS A 365 -7.47 12.06 -26.28
C LYS A 365 -6.46 12.81 -27.17
N ILE A 366 -5.30 13.09 -26.64
CA ILE A 366 -4.27 13.91 -27.28
C ILE A 366 -3.02 13.07 -27.62
N ALA A 367 -2.17 13.62 -28.45
CA ALA A 367 -0.85 13.04 -28.64
C ALA A 367 -0.02 13.13 -27.34
N SER A 368 0.77 12.08 -27.05
CA SER A 368 1.64 12.07 -25.88
C SER A 368 2.62 13.25 -25.91
N PHE A 369 2.87 13.87 -24.76
CA PHE A 369 3.89 14.91 -24.62
C PHE A 369 5.28 14.39 -25.03
N GLN A 370 5.54 13.11 -24.78
CA GLN A 370 6.82 12.51 -25.20
C GLN A 370 6.99 12.45 -26.73
N ALA A 371 5.87 12.29 -27.47
CA ALA A 371 5.90 12.28 -28.93
C ALA A 371 5.99 13.71 -29.52
N HIS A 372 5.27 14.64 -28.89
CA HIS A 372 5.18 16.05 -29.33
C HIS A 372 5.38 16.98 -28.14
N PRO A 373 6.64 17.20 -27.68
CA PRO A 373 6.90 18.12 -26.59
C PRO A 373 6.53 19.55 -26.97
N VAL A 374 5.64 20.15 -26.21
CA VAL A 374 5.21 21.54 -26.42
C VAL A 374 5.72 22.44 -25.30
N ALA A 375 6.25 23.60 -25.67
CA ALA A 375 6.66 24.60 -24.71
C ALA A 375 5.55 25.63 -24.50
N THR A 376 5.37 26.11 -23.29
CA THR A 376 4.57 27.31 -22.98
C THR A 376 5.26 28.55 -23.54
N PRO A 377 4.52 29.62 -23.94
CA PRO A 377 5.14 30.86 -24.39
C PRO A 377 6.14 31.39 -23.35
N GLY A 378 7.32 31.75 -23.84
CA GLY A 378 8.41 32.23 -22.98
C GLY A 378 9.27 31.14 -22.35
N TRP A 379 9.05 29.87 -22.72
CA TRP A 379 9.84 28.74 -22.28
C TRP A 379 10.38 27.91 -23.44
N THR A 380 11.55 27.32 -23.24
CA THR A 380 12.14 26.29 -24.12
C THR A 380 12.06 24.94 -23.42
N VAL A 381 11.85 23.87 -24.19
CA VAL A 381 11.82 22.49 -23.70
C VAL A 381 12.99 21.72 -24.28
N ARG A 382 13.76 21.06 -23.42
CA ARG A 382 14.87 20.21 -23.85
C ARG A 382 14.79 18.87 -23.14
N ARG A 383 14.79 17.77 -23.89
CA ARG A 383 14.91 16.42 -23.33
C ARG A 383 16.29 16.27 -22.69
N THR A 384 16.35 15.75 -21.50
CA THR A 384 17.61 15.56 -20.75
C THR A 384 17.94 14.11 -20.51
N GLU A 385 16.91 13.28 -20.21
CA GLU A 385 17.14 11.92 -19.74
C GLU A 385 15.97 11.01 -20.11
N THR A 386 16.27 9.74 -20.35
CA THR A 386 15.26 8.65 -20.37
C THR A 386 15.54 7.74 -19.19
N ILE A 387 14.54 7.58 -18.33
CA ILE A 387 14.66 6.86 -17.07
C ILE A 387 14.22 5.42 -17.33
N GLY A 388 15.18 4.53 -17.60
CA GLY A 388 14.92 3.13 -17.96
C GLY A 388 14.45 2.25 -16.82
N TRP A 389 14.84 2.57 -15.59
CA TRP A 389 14.47 1.82 -14.39
C TRP A 389 12.99 2.00 -13.94
N GLY A 390 12.22 2.85 -14.64
CA GLY A 390 10.80 3.05 -14.33
C GLY A 390 9.86 1.92 -14.80
N SER A 391 10.30 1.10 -15.76
CA SER A 391 9.47 0.05 -16.37
C SER A 391 8.95 -1.02 -15.38
N PRO A 392 9.69 -1.48 -14.37
CA PRO A 392 9.17 -2.39 -13.36
C PRO A 392 7.99 -1.80 -12.56
N TYR A 393 7.95 -0.48 -12.40
CA TYR A 393 6.91 0.22 -11.64
C TYR A 393 5.68 0.51 -12.48
N TYR A 394 5.87 0.96 -13.71
CA TYR A 394 4.78 1.45 -14.57
C TYR A 394 4.37 0.46 -15.67
N GLY A 395 5.00 -0.71 -15.73
CA GLY A 395 4.73 -1.78 -16.70
C GLY A 395 5.68 -1.78 -17.90
N ARG A 396 5.78 -2.94 -18.59
CA ARG A 396 6.77 -3.23 -19.64
C ARG A 396 6.79 -2.24 -20.81
N HIS A 397 5.64 -1.68 -21.17
CA HIS A 397 5.51 -0.73 -22.29
C HIS A 397 5.45 0.71 -21.82
N SER A 398 5.78 0.95 -20.56
CA SER A 398 5.87 2.29 -20.01
C SER A 398 7.15 2.99 -20.49
N SER A 399 7.11 4.30 -20.44
CA SER A 399 8.28 5.14 -20.70
C SER A 399 8.28 6.32 -19.75
N TRP A 400 9.46 6.68 -19.28
CA TRP A 400 9.67 7.84 -18.42
C TRP A 400 10.77 8.72 -19.02
N VAL A 401 10.40 9.93 -19.42
CA VAL A 401 11.31 10.89 -20.03
C VAL A 401 11.32 12.17 -19.22
N ARG A 402 12.51 12.66 -18.92
CA ARG A 402 12.72 13.93 -18.23
C ARG A 402 13.10 15.01 -19.20
N TYR A 403 12.52 16.16 -19.01
CA TYR A 403 12.79 17.38 -19.74
C TYR A 403 13.18 18.51 -18.78
N VAL A 404 13.92 19.47 -19.28
CA VAL A 404 14.18 20.74 -18.60
C VAL A 404 13.51 21.85 -19.39
N LEU A 405 12.73 22.67 -18.69
CA LEU A 405 12.14 23.88 -19.22
C LEU A 405 12.94 25.08 -18.69
N ARG A 406 13.35 25.95 -19.59
CA ARG A 406 14.07 27.17 -19.28
C ARG A 406 13.34 28.38 -19.86
N GLN A 407 13.31 29.49 -19.12
CA GLN A 407 12.75 30.73 -19.62
C GLN A 407 13.62 31.28 -20.78
N THR A 408 12.99 31.70 -21.87
CA THR A 408 13.67 32.31 -23.05
C THR A 408 14.24 33.69 -22.73
N ARG A 409 13.62 34.41 -21.79
CA ARG A 409 14.09 35.67 -21.25
C ARG A 409 14.20 35.56 -19.73
N PRO A 410 15.45 35.54 -19.19
CA PRO A 410 15.62 35.44 -17.74
C PRO A 410 15.00 36.65 -17.05
N ARG A 411 14.15 36.37 -16.04
CA ARG A 411 13.65 37.38 -15.14
C ARG A 411 14.51 37.38 -13.87
N PRO A 412 14.48 38.43 -13.04
CA PRO A 412 15.24 38.47 -11.78
C PRO A 412 15.00 37.26 -10.85
N GLN A 413 13.85 36.62 -10.98
CA GLN A 413 13.48 35.38 -10.26
C GLN A 413 13.38 34.18 -11.22
N ALA A 414 14.39 34.00 -12.07
CA ALA A 414 14.44 32.85 -12.99
C ALA A 414 14.54 31.55 -12.20
N PHE A 415 13.66 30.62 -12.47
CA PHE A 415 13.71 29.25 -11.92
C PHE A 415 13.71 28.23 -13.06
N THR A 416 14.31 27.09 -12.79
CA THR A 416 14.32 25.96 -13.71
C THR A 416 13.17 25.03 -13.36
N VAL A 417 12.43 24.59 -14.36
CA VAL A 417 11.37 23.57 -14.20
C VAL A 417 11.87 22.28 -14.81
N TRP A 418 11.86 21.21 -14.02
CA TRP A 418 11.98 19.85 -14.51
C TRP A 418 10.58 19.33 -14.84
N LEU A 419 10.43 18.65 -15.95
CA LEU A 419 9.20 18.01 -16.37
C LEU A 419 9.49 16.52 -16.56
N ASP A 420 8.80 15.71 -15.77
CA ASP A 420 8.77 14.27 -15.96
C ASP A 420 7.48 13.88 -16.67
N ALA A 421 7.61 13.24 -17.83
CA ALA A 421 6.50 12.64 -18.56
C ALA A 421 6.60 11.12 -18.42
N VAL A 422 5.64 10.54 -17.70
CA VAL A 422 5.53 9.09 -17.46
C VAL A 422 4.33 8.57 -18.21
N ARG A 423 4.54 7.71 -19.19
CA ARG A 423 3.48 7.08 -19.95
C ARG A 423 3.38 5.60 -19.64
N SER A 424 2.15 5.10 -19.49
CA SER A 424 1.86 3.70 -19.23
C SER A 424 0.55 3.28 -19.92
N PRO A 425 0.48 2.08 -20.52
CA PRO A 425 -0.77 1.49 -20.97
C PRO A 425 -1.66 1.09 -19.80
N ASN A 426 -1.13 1.11 -18.58
CA ASN A 426 -1.77 0.63 -17.38
C ASN A 426 -2.02 1.77 -16.38
N LEU A 427 -3.23 2.33 -16.41
CA LEU A 427 -3.65 3.36 -15.47
C LEU A 427 -3.54 2.91 -13.99
N GLY A 428 -3.78 1.62 -13.73
CA GLY A 428 -3.64 1.08 -12.38
C GLY A 428 -2.20 1.17 -11.85
N ALA A 429 -1.19 1.02 -12.70
CA ALA A 429 0.21 1.20 -12.31
C ALA A 429 0.50 2.66 -11.97
N LEU A 430 0.02 3.61 -12.76
CA LEU A 430 0.13 5.04 -12.43
C LEU A 430 -0.55 5.36 -11.09
N ASN A 431 -1.73 4.82 -10.84
CA ASN A 431 -2.47 5.04 -9.60
C ASN A 431 -1.81 4.38 -8.38
N ALA A 432 -1.16 3.23 -8.55
CA ALA A 432 -0.41 2.57 -7.48
C ALA A 432 0.79 3.39 -7.01
N TYR A 433 1.44 4.08 -7.95
CA TYR A 433 2.60 4.94 -7.68
C TYR A 433 2.24 6.42 -7.85
N THR A 434 1.30 6.90 -7.04
CA THR A 434 1.03 8.35 -7.03
C THR A 434 2.27 9.13 -6.59
N LEU A 435 2.40 10.36 -7.05
CA LEU A 435 3.53 11.22 -6.72
C LEU A 435 3.70 11.38 -5.20
N ALA A 436 2.59 11.63 -4.50
CA ALA A 436 2.59 11.79 -3.06
C ALA A 436 3.04 10.51 -2.33
N HIS A 437 2.62 9.33 -2.81
CA HIS A 437 3.02 8.05 -2.23
C HIS A 437 4.52 7.77 -2.48
N CYS A 438 4.98 7.98 -3.71
CA CYS A 438 6.37 7.77 -4.10
C CYS A 438 7.32 8.66 -3.27
N TYR A 439 7.05 9.96 -3.17
CA TYR A 439 7.89 10.87 -2.40
C TYR A 439 7.84 10.58 -0.90
N ALA A 440 6.65 10.29 -0.33
CA ALA A 440 6.54 9.92 1.07
C ALA A 440 7.31 8.62 1.38
N PHE A 441 7.27 7.64 0.47
CA PHE A 441 8.05 6.40 0.59
C PHE A 441 9.57 6.66 0.60
N HIS A 442 10.03 7.66 -0.15
CA HIS A 442 11.43 8.07 -0.15
C HIS A 442 11.79 9.07 0.96
N GLY A 443 10.96 9.19 2.01
CA GLY A 443 11.24 9.97 3.20
C GLY A 443 11.03 11.48 3.04
N PHE A 444 10.32 11.91 2.00
CA PHE A 444 9.93 13.32 1.85
C PHE A 444 8.69 13.61 2.70
N THR A 445 8.70 14.73 3.38
CA THR A 445 7.51 15.23 4.07
C THR A 445 6.65 16.03 3.10
N VAL A 446 5.36 15.74 3.04
CA VAL A 446 4.40 16.54 2.26
C VAL A 446 3.96 17.72 3.10
N ASP A 447 4.41 18.93 2.75
CA ASP A 447 4.08 20.16 3.48
C ASP A 447 2.72 20.73 3.07
N ALA A 448 2.38 20.63 1.79
CA ALA A 448 1.10 21.06 1.25
C ALA A 448 0.64 20.20 0.09
N SER A 449 -0.66 20.03 -0.05
CA SER A 449 -1.29 19.38 -1.21
C SER A 449 -2.61 20.06 -1.52
N LYS A 450 -2.84 20.39 -2.81
CA LYS A 450 -4.06 21.05 -3.26
C LYS A 450 -4.43 20.62 -4.66
N ARG A 451 -5.73 20.42 -4.91
CA ARG A 451 -6.27 20.24 -6.26
C ARG A 451 -6.21 21.57 -7.02
N VAL A 452 -5.81 21.53 -8.29
CA VAL A 452 -5.65 22.71 -9.14
C VAL A 452 -6.32 22.50 -10.49
N GLN A 453 -6.88 23.58 -11.05
CA GLN A 453 -7.44 23.59 -12.40
C GLN A 453 -6.35 24.08 -13.38
N LEU A 454 -6.09 23.30 -14.42
CA LEU A 454 -5.11 23.63 -15.45
C LEU A 454 -5.74 24.11 -16.77
N GLY A 455 -7.06 24.31 -16.77
CA GLY A 455 -7.82 24.72 -17.96
C GLY A 455 -8.28 23.54 -18.81
N ASN A 456 -9.19 23.81 -19.77
CA ASN A 456 -9.76 22.82 -20.70
C ASN A 456 -10.31 21.54 -20.02
N GLY A 457 -10.83 21.65 -18.80
CA GLY A 457 -11.36 20.53 -18.04
C GLY A 457 -10.29 19.68 -17.34
N VAL A 458 -9.01 19.99 -17.51
CA VAL A 458 -7.91 19.25 -16.87
C VAL A 458 -7.75 19.66 -15.42
N VAL A 459 -7.84 18.68 -14.53
CA VAL A 459 -7.61 18.81 -13.09
C VAL A 459 -6.27 18.16 -12.75
N GLY A 460 -5.47 18.88 -11.98
CA GLY A 460 -4.20 18.38 -11.46
C GLY A 460 -4.13 18.49 -9.94
N GLN A 461 -2.97 18.15 -9.42
CA GLN A 461 -2.60 18.33 -8.01
C GLN A 461 -1.31 19.14 -7.90
N SER A 462 -1.28 20.07 -6.98
CA SER A 462 -0.04 20.71 -6.55
C SER A 462 0.40 20.11 -5.22
N PHE A 463 1.72 19.94 -5.07
CA PHE A 463 2.34 19.42 -3.87
C PHE A 463 3.55 20.29 -3.50
N VAL A 464 3.80 20.38 -2.22
CA VAL A 464 5.06 20.91 -1.69
C VAL A 464 5.68 19.83 -0.83
N TYR A 465 6.94 19.54 -1.09
CA TYR A 465 7.71 18.53 -0.38
C TYR A 465 8.93 19.14 0.26
N SER A 466 9.27 18.66 1.44
CA SER A 466 10.55 18.96 2.09
C SER A 466 11.32 17.68 2.35
N ILE A 467 12.63 17.75 2.20
CA ILE A 467 13.57 16.77 2.72
C ILE A 467 14.11 17.34 4.02
N SER A 468 14.59 16.47 4.94
CA SER A 468 15.23 16.91 6.17
C SER A 468 16.36 17.90 5.87
N GLY A 469 16.11 19.19 6.08
CA GLY A 469 16.95 20.31 5.65
C GLY A 469 16.15 21.36 4.88
N ASP A 470 16.79 22.45 4.50
CA ASP A 470 16.11 23.67 4.04
C ASP A 470 15.56 23.63 2.60
N GLN A 471 15.72 22.53 1.86
CA GLN A 471 15.32 22.49 0.46
C GLN A 471 13.86 22.02 0.31
N ARG A 472 13.01 22.87 -0.24
CA ARG A 472 11.62 22.59 -0.55
C ARG A 472 11.42 22.48 -2.06
N TRP A 473 10.60 21.50 -2.44
CA TRP A 473 10.24 21.20 -3.81
C TRP A 473 8.76 21.49 -4.02
N HIS A 474 8.44 22.21 -5.08
CA HIS A 474 7.09 22.44 -5.53
C HIS A 474 6.84 21.58 -6.74
N ALA A 475 5.71 20.88 -6.77
CA ALA A 475 5.30 20.03 -7.89
C ALA A 475 3.86 20.35 -8.30
N VAL A 476 3.61 20.28 -9.60
CA VAL A 476 2.27 20.26 -10.18
C VAL A 476 2.20 19.05 -11.10
N SER A 477 1.22 18.18 -10.88
CA SER A 477 1.04 16.97 -11.68
C SER A 477 -0.40 16.80 -12.14
N TRP A 478 -0.55 16.18 -13.31
CA TRP A 478 -1.84 15.73 -13.84
C TRP A 478 -1.66 14.47 -14.67
N GLU A 479 -2.75 13.77 -14.89
CA GLU A 479 -2.82 12.59 -15.74
C GLU A 479 -3.87 12.84 -16.81
N TRP A 480 -3.65 12.31 -18.00
CA TRP A 480 -4.60 12.37 -19.11
C TRP A 480 -4.49 11.15 -20.03
N PRO A 481 -5.57 10.81 -20.74
CA PRO A 481 -5.50 9.78 -21.76
C PRO A 481 -4.77 10.28 -23.00
N VAL A 482 -3.89 9.46 -23.57
CA VAL A 482 -3.13 9.76 -24.79
C VAL A 482 -3.33 8.66 -25.83
N HIS A 483 -3.18 9.01 -27.12
CA HIS A 483 -3.22 8.03 -28.20
C HIS A 483 -1.83 7.57 -28.58
N ARG A 484 -1.67 6.26 -28.78
CA ARG A 484 -0.50 5.69 -29.43
C ARG A 484 -0.90 4.52 -30.32
N ALA A 485 -0.62 4.62 -31.62
CA ALA A 485 -0.84 3.53 -32.58
C ALA A 485 -2.21 2.83 -32.46
N GLY A 486 -3.29 3.62 -32.23
CA GLY A 486 -4.65 3.10 -32.09
C GLY A 486 -5.04 2.61 -30.67
N ALA A 487 -4.11 2.51 -29.74
CA ALA A 487 -4.38 2.18 -28.35
C ALA A 487 -4.50 3.44 -27.47
N VAL A 488 -5.30 3.34 -26.40
CA VAL A 488 -5.40 4.37 -25.37
C VAL A 488 -4.39 4.04 -24.28
N GLU A 489 -3.45 4.94 -24.05
CA GLU A 489 -2.52 4.89 -22.94
C GLU A 489 -2.81 6.09 -22.01
N HIS A 490 -2.18 6.13 -20.84
CA HIS A 490 -2.26 7.26 -19.93
C HIS A 490 -0.87 7.86 -19.74
N GLU A 491 -0.81 9.17 -19.67
CA GLU A 491 0.43 9.90 -19.43
C GLU A 491 0.27 10.80 -18.21
N ARG A 492 1.23 10.67 -17.29
CA ARG A 492 1.36 11.57 -16.13
C ARG A 492 2.44 12.58 -16.46
N ILE A 493 2.10 13.84 -16.32
CA ILE A 493 3.04 14.95 -16.37
C ILE A 493 3.30 15.46 -14.95
N VAL A 494 4.54 15.66 -14.62
CA VAL A 494 4.98 16.23 -13.34
C VAL A 494 5.91 17.40 -13.61
N LEU A 495 5.50 18.58 -13.20
CA LEU A 495 6.36 19.76 -13.18
C LEU A 495 6.98 19.91 -11.80
N LEU A 496 8.27 20.12 -11.72
CA LEU A 496 9.04 20.22 -10.49
C LEU A 496 9.92 21.47 -10.50
N ALA A 497 9.88 22.23 -9.42
CA ALA A 497 10.81 23.33 -9.19
C ALA A 497 11.21 23.41 -7.72
N ALA A 498 12.45 23.77 -7.45
CA ALA A 498 12.96 23.96 -6.10
C ALA A 498 13.23 25.42 -5.80
N SER A 499 13.17 25.77 -4.54
CA SER A 499 13.73 27.03 -4.03
C SER A 499 15.25 26.89 -3.91
N GLY A 500 15.94 26.67 -5.06
CA GLY A 500 17.37 26.45 -5.14
C GLY A 500 17.76 25.56 -6.34
N ALA A 501 18.98 25.69 -6.85
CA ALA A 501 19.39 25.24 -8.19
C ALA A 501 19.78 23.75 -8.35
N ARG A 502 19.46 22.85 -7.43
CA ARG A 502 19.86 21.42 -7.54
C ARG A 502 18.73 20.53 -8.11
N PRO A 503 19.06 19.55 -8.98
CA PRO A 503 18.08 18.59 -9.49
C PRO A 503 17.52 17.74 -8.33
N PRO A 504 16.26 17.25 -8.47
CA PRO A 504 15.66 16.38 -7.46
C PRO A 504 16.45 15.08 -7.39
N VAL A 505 17.21 14.91 -6.35
CA VAL A 505 17.81 13.64 -5.98
C VAL A 505 16.88 13.03 -4.92
N ALA A 506 16.41 11.82 -5.15
CA ALA A 506 15.75 11.06 -4.12
C ALA A 506 16.75 10.87 -2.96
N SER A 507 16.61 11.65 -1.90
CA SER A 507 17.48 11.53 -0.73
C SER A 507 16.78 10.72 0.34
N ARG A 508 17.54 9.85 0.99
CA ARG A 508 17.11 9.02 2.12
C ARG A 508 16.96 9.91 3.36
N ALA A 509 15.75 10.30 3.69
CA ALA A 509 15.47 10.97 4.95
C ALA A 509 14.96 9.96 5.99
N GLY A 510 15.32 10.18 7.24
CA GLY A 510 15.18 9.19 8.28
C GLY A 510 13.77 8.90 8.77
N GLY A 511 13.35 7.65 8.64
CA GLY A 511 12.21 7.07 9.34
C GLY A 511 12.49 6.70 10.81
N GLY A 512 11.58 6.04 11.48
CA GLY A 512 11.68 5.56 12.86
C GLY A 512 10.63 6.17 13.78
N VAL A 513 10.72 5.85 15.08
CA VAL A 513 9.75 6.31 16.10
C VAL A 513 9.67 7.85 16.13
N SER A 514 10.79 8.54 16.00
CA SER A 514 10.82 10.01 15.96
C SER A 514 10.09 10.57 14.73
N GLY A 515 10.27 9.96 13.56
CA GLY A 515 9.53 10.34 12.35
C GLY A 515 8.02 10.13 12.50
N PHE A 516 7.62 9.03 13.11
CA PHE A 516 6.20 8.76 13.40
C PHE A 516 5.60 9.77 14.39
N VAL A 517 6.30 10.07 15.49
CA VAL A 517 5.85 11.07 16.48
C VAL A 517 5.77 12.45 15.84
N LEU A 518 6.79 12.85 15.08
CA LEU A 518 6.79 14.13 14.36
C LEU A 518 5.64 14.21 13.35
N TRP A 519 5.36 13.11 12.65
CA TRP A 519 4.22 13.02 11.74
C TRP A 519 2.88 13.20 12.50
N LEU A 520 2.70 12.51 13.65
CA LEU A 520 1.50 12.69 14.48
C LEU A 520 1.33 14.12 14.96
N LEU A 521 2.43 14.80 15.30
CA LEU A 521 2.41 16.20 15.69
C LEU A 521 2.13 17.12 14.50
N ASP A 522 2.65 16.80 13.32
CA ASP A 522 2.46 17.56 12.08
C ASP A 522 1.04 17.46 11.51
N LEU A 523 0.28 16.40 11.86
CA LEU A 523 -1.14 16.27 11.49
C LEU A 523 -1.98 17.48 11.89
N ARG A 524 -1.62 18.17 12.98
CA ARG A 524 -2.33 19.36 13.48
C ARG A 524 -1.91 20.65 12.79
N LYS A 525 -0.82 20.64 12.03
CA LYS A 525 -0.37 21.84 11.34
C LYS A 525 -1.21 22.07 10.08
N PRO A 526 -1.72 23.28 9.85
CA PRO A 526 -2.39 23.58 8.60
C PRO A 526 -1.45 23.34 7.43
N SER A 527 -2.02 22.86 6.32
CA SER A 527 -1.29 22.70 5.04
C SER A 527 -0.90 24.10 4.56
N ALA A 528 0.37 24.46 4.71
CA ALA A 528 0.88 25.76 4.30
C ALA A 528 1.83 25.61 3.12
N ASP A 529 1.56 26.33 2.03
CA ASP A 529 2.50 26.48 0.93
C ASP A 529 3.48 27.60 1.29
N PRO A 530 4.78 27.30 1.49
CA PRO A 530 5.76 28.30 1.89
C PRO A 530 6.12 29.29 0.77
N ASN A 531 5.86 28.94 -0.50
CA ASN A 531 6.07 29.80 -1.66
C ASN A 531 4.92 29.69 -2.66
N PRO A 532 3.76 30.31 -2.36
CA PRO A 532 2.59 30.24 -3.24
C PRO A 532 2.84 30.86 -4.62
N ALA A 533 3.81 31.76 -4.74
CA ALA A 533 4.18 32.39 -6.02
C ALA A 533 4.83 31.38 -6.95
N LEU A 534 5.75 30.54 -6.47
CA LEU A 534 6.37 29.47 -7.25
C LEU A 534 5.35 28.40 -7.65
N THR A 535 4.47 27.99 -6.73
CA THR A 535 3.39 27.05 -7.04
C THR A 535 2.47 27.60 -8.14
N ARG A 536 2.06 28.87 -8.06
CA ARG A 536 1.26 29.52 -9.12
C ARG A 536 2.01 29.55 -10.46
N ALA A 537 3.30 29.90 -10.45
CA ALA A 537 4.10 29.91 -11.67
C ALA A 537 4.18 28.50 -12.32
N LEU A 538 4.29 27.44 -11.54
CA LEU A 538 4.21 26.05 -12.05
C LEU A 538 2.82 25.74 -12.61
N GLN A 539 1.73 26.19 -11.95
CA GLN A 539 0.37 26.02 -12.45
C GLN A 539 0.19 26.74 -13.81
N ASP A 540 0.71 27.95 -13.94
CA ASP A 540 0.65 28.72 -15.21
C ASP A 540 1.40 28.01 -16.32
N VAL A 541 2.59 27.45 -16.04
CA VAL A 541 3.35 26.61 -16.98
C VAL A 541 2.53 25.38 -17.37
N GLY A 542 1.94 24.67 -16.39
CA GLY A 542 1.10 23.50 -16.63
C GLY A 542 -0.13 23.83 -17.48
N ALA A 543 -0.85 24.91 -17.14
CA ALA A 543 -2.00 25.39 -17.91
C ALA A 543 -1.63 25.74 -19.37
N GLY A 544 -0.48 26.36 -19.55
CA GLY A 544 0.06 26.65 -20.89
C GLY A 544 0.38 25.39 -21.70
N ILE A 545 0.96 24.37 -21.08
CA ILE A 545 1.21 23.05 -21.71
C ILE A 545 -0.12 22.40 -22.10
N VAL A 546 -1.08 22.32 -21.16
CA VAL A 546 -2.41 21.74 -21.38
C VAL A 546 -3.12 22.41 -22.55
N LYS A 547 -3.17 23.75 -22.56
CA LYS A 547 -3.81 24.51 -23.64
C LYS A 547 -3.21 24.18 -25.02
N ARG A 548 -1.88 24.12 -25.12
CA ARG A 548 -1.19 23.87 -26.40
C ARG A 548 -1.29 22.42 -26.84
N GLN A 549 -1.19 21.48 -25.91
CA GLN A 549 -1.26 20.06 -26.23
C GLN A 549 -2.66 19.69 -26.75
N ILE A 550 -3.72 20.25 -26.15
CA ILE A 550 -5.09 20.05 -26.60
C ILE A 550 -5.32 20.76 -27.95
N ALA A 551 -4.84 22.00 -28.13
CA ALA A 551 -4.97 22.72 -29.39
C ALA A 551 -4.20 22.04 -30.56
N ALA A 552 -3.16 21.29 -30.28
CA ALA A 552 -2.43 20.53 -31.31
C ALA A 552 -3.14 19.21 -31.70
N ALA A 553 -4.15 18.79 -30.93
CA ALA A 553 -4.93 17.57 -31.18
C ALA A 553 -6.28 17.85 -31.87
N THR A 554 -6.75 19.10 -31.84
CA THR A 554 -7.92 19.61 -32.58
C THR A 554 -7.49 20.21 -33.91
#